data_ee77ef4d8a00e94fb017a5762454b1dc
#
_entry.id   ee77ef4d8a00e94fb017a5762454b1dc
#
_cell.length_a   1.000
_cell.length_b   1.000
_cell.length_c   1.000
_cell.angle_alpha   90.00
_cell.angle_beta   90.00
_cell.angle_gamma   90.00
#
_symmetry.space_group_name_H-M   'P 1'
#
loop_
_entity.id
_entity.type
_entity.pdbx_description
1 polymer ?
#
loop_
_entity_poly.entity_id
_entity_poly.type
_entity_poly.pdbx_seq_one_letter_code
_entity_poly.pdbx_strand_id
1 'polypeptide(L)'
;MGGEGGILRARSRRRPMPLILYQRDDCKLCDEALAVLAAARVPEFESVWIDEDVALEARYGDRIPVLRDAATGRELGWPFGPDEVKRFIGAG
;
A
#
# COMPACT_ATOMS: atom_id res chain seq x y z
N MET A 1 -9.77 23.11 21.37
CA MET A 1 -9.78 22.67 21.20
C MET A 1 -9.52 21.79 20.70
N GLY A 2 -9.16 21.89 21.18
CA GLY A 2 -8.51 20.88 20.99
C GLY A 2 -9.02 20.06 20.17
N GLY A 3 -9.77 20.11 19.95
CA GLY A 3 -10.35 19.15 19.25
C GLY A 3 -9.77 18.84 18.02
N GLU A 4 -9.11 19.67 17.54
CA GLU A 4 -8.62 19.44 16.29
C GLU A 4 -7.85 18.23 16.17
N GLY A 5 -7.02 17.99 17.02
CA GLY A 5 -6.24 16.81 16.90
C GLY A 5 -7.08 15.58 16.99
N GLY A 6 -8.13 15.64 17.72
CA GLY A 6 -8.94 14.47 17.88
C GLY A 6 -9.56 13.99 16.60
N ILE A 7 -9.83 14.87 15.73
CA ILE A 7 -10.44 14.47 14.50
C ILE A 7 -9.52 13.59 13.69
N LEU A 8 -8.27 13.94 13.62
CA LEU A 8 -7.34 13.12 12.88
C LEU A 8 -7.21 11.76 13.49
N ARG A 9 -7.15 11.70 14.76
CA ARG A 9 -7.00 10.43 15.41
C ARG A 9 -8.20 9.54 15.19
N ALA A 10 -9.35 10.14 15.15
CA ALA A 10 -10.54 9.35 14.92
C ALA A 10 -10.50 8.69 13.56
N ARG A 11 -10.05 9.40 12.58
CA ARG A 11 -9.95 8.79 11.26
C ARG A 11 -8.97 7.65 11.24
N SER A 12 -7.86 7.80 11.92
CA SER A 12 -6.87 6.74 11.97
C SER A 12 -7.45 5.49 12.59
N ARG A 13 -8.19 5.67 13.63
CA ARG A 13 -8.74 4.52 14.32
C ARG A 13 -9.77 3.78 13.49
N ARG A 14 -10.44 4.48 12.59
CA ARG A 14 -11.42 3.83 11.76
C ARG A 14 -10.80 3.06 10.62
N ARG A 15 -9.53 3.20 10.41
CA ARG A 15 -8.91 2.54 9.29
C ARG A 15 -8.42 1.18 9.71
N PRO A 16 -9.12 0.12 9.34
CA PRO A 16 -8.78 -1.21 9.80
C PRO A 16 -7.57 -1.82 9.11
N MET A 17 -7.28 -1.37 7.90
CA MET A 17 -6.24 -2.02 7.10
C MET A 17 -5.32 -0.98 6.52
N PRO A 18 -4.24 -0.65 7.20
CA PRO A 18 -3.28 0.28 6.64
C PRO A 18 -2.49 -0.42 5.54
N LEU A 19 -2.79 -0.08 4.31
CA LEU A 19 -2.12 -0.67 3.16
C LEU A 19 -1.09 0.29 2.62
N ILE A 20 0.04 -0.25 2.19
CA ILE A 20 1.12 0.52 1.62
C ILE A 20 1.49 -0.08 0.28
N LEU A 21 1.58 0.74 -0.73
CA LEU A 21 2.11 0.30 -2.02
C LEU A 21 3.50 0.90 -2.18
N TYR A 22 4.51 0.04 -2.19
CA TYR A 22 5.88 0.48 -2.41
C TYR A 22 6.12 0.60 -3.89
N GLN A 23 6.63 1.72 -4.32
CA GLN A 23 6.81 2.03 -5.73
C GLN A 23 8.14 2.75 -5.95
N ARG A 24 8.48 2.87 -7.22
CA ARG A 24 9.63 3.65 -7.63
C ARG A 24 9.15 4.71 -8.61
N ASP A 25 9.83 5.83 -8.64
CA ASP A 25 9.52 6.86 -9.60
C ASP A 25 9.72 6.33 -11.01
N ASP A 26 8.93 6.81 -11.96
CA ASP A 26 9.09 6.45 -13.35
C ASP A 26 9.05 4.94 -13.56
N CYS A 27 8.06 4.30 -12.98
CA CYS A 27 7.94 2.86 -13.00
C CYS A 27 6.64 2.44 -13.68
N LYS A 28 6.75 1.82 -14.85
CA LYS A 28 5.57 1.42 -15.59
C LYS A 28 4.77 0.35 -14.86
N LEU A 29 5.45 -0.61 -14.24
CA LEU A 29 4.75 -1.66 -13.51
C LEU A 29 4.04 -1.09 -12.31
N CYS A 30 4.58 -0.06 -11.70
CA CYS A 30 3.91 0.59 -10.57
C CYS A 30 2.62 1.25 -11.03
N ASP A 31 2.63 1.84 -12.23
CA ASP A 31 1.41 2.41 -12.79
C ASP A 31 0.37 1.31 -13.01
N GLU A 32 0.81 0.15 -13.47
CA GLU A 32 -0.11 -0.95 -13.68
C GLU A 32 -0.68 -1.44 -12.35
N ALA A 33 0.15 -1.44 -11.31
CA ALA A 33 -0.33 -1.85 -9.98
C ALA A 33 -1.39 -0.89 -9.47
N LEU A 34 -1.21 0.41 -9.71
CA LEU A 34 -2.22 1.38 -9.32
C LEU A 34 -3.56 1.10 -10.00
N ALA A 35 -3.51 0.74 -11.28
CA ALA A 35 -4.73 0.40 -12.00
C ALA A 35 -5.38 -0.84 -11.42
N VAL A 36 -4.57 -1.82 -10.99
CA VAL A 36 -5.10 -3.02 -10.37
C VAL A 36 -5.79 -2.70 -9.05
N LEU A 37 -5.17 -1.84 -8.24
CA LEU A 37 -5.79 -1.46 -6.97
C LEU A 37 -7.11 -0.74 -7.21
N ALA A 38 -7.17 0.10 -8.24
CA ALA A 38 -8.42 0.77 -8.57
C ALA A 38 -9.48 -0.24 -9.00
N ALA A 39 -9.10 -1.23 -9.81
CA ALA A 39 -10.03 -2.26 -10.24
C ALA A 39 -10.52 -3.10 -9.08
N ALA A 40 -9.67 -3.32 -8.09
CA ALA A 40 -10.05 -4.08 -6.90
C ALA A 40 -10.83 -3.23 -5.90
N ARG A 41 -10.98 -1.94 -6.20
CA ARG A 41 -11.74 -1.02 -5.37
C ARG A 41 -11.15 -0.88 -3.98
N VAL A 42 -9.83 -0.81 -3.91
CA VAL A 42 -9.15 -0.57 -2.66
C VAL A 42 -9.46 0.86 -2.23
N PRO A 43 -10.09 1.05 -1.08
CA PRO A 43 -10.56 2.40 -0.72
C PRO A 43 -9.45 3.34 -0.34
N GLU A 44 -8.43 2.83 0.35
CA GLU A 44 -7.35 3.68 0.80
C GLU A 44 -6.07 2.90 0.86
N PHE A 45 -5.00 3.53 0.49
CA PHE A 45 -3.67 2.98 0.67
C PHE A 45 -2.68 4.13 0.57
N GLU A 46 -1.50 3.91 1.10
CA GLU A 46 -0.45 4.91 1.06
C GLU A 46 0.57 4.52 0.01
N SER A 47 0.97 5.46 -0.83
CA SER A 47 2.04 5.23 -1.78
C SER A 47 3.35 5.66 -1.15
N VAL A 48 4.33 4.78 -1.16
CA VAL A 48 5.65 5.08 -0.62
C VAL A 48 6.69 4.81 -1.70
N TRP A 49 7.44 5.84 -2.05
CA TRP A 49 8.48 5.74 -3.09
C TRP A 49 9.77 5.36 -2.42
N ILE A 50 10.43 4.33 -2.94
CA ILE A 50 11.63 3.81 -2.30
C ILE A 50 12.91 4.45 -2.81
N ASP A 51 12.81 5.31 -3.82
CA ASP A 51 13.98 5.85 -4.52
C ASP A 51 15.01 6.49 -3.62
N GLU A 52 14.58 7.14 -2.58
CA GLU A 52 15.51 7.89 -1.75
C GLU A 52 15.68 7.30 -0.37
N ASP A 53 15.28 6.05 -0.20
CA ASP A 53 15.37 5.41 1.11
C ASP A 53 16.23 4.18 0.96
N VAL A 54 17.42 4.22 1.51
CA VAL A 54 18.39 3.16 1.34
C VAL A 54 17.87 1.82 1.86
N ALA A 55 17.20 1.86 3.01
CA ALA A 55 16.68 0.63 3.59
C ALA A 55 15.58 0.03 2.74
N LEU A 56 14.70 0.87 2.21
CA LEU A 56 13.62 0.37 1.36
C LEU A 56 14.16 -0.13 0.03
N GLU A 57 15.16 0.54 -0.53
CA GLU A 57 15.78 0.06 -1.75
C GLU A 57 16.39 -1.31 -1.54
N ALA A 58 17.05 -1.51 -0.43
CA ALA A 58 17.67 -2.79 -0.17
C ALA A 58 16.62 -3.89 -0.03
N ARG A 59 15.48 -3.55 0.53
CA ARG A 59 14.46 -4.56 0.80
C ARG A 59 13.58 -4.82 -0.40
N TYR A 60 13.18 -3.78 -1.12
CA TYR A 60 12.19 -3.91 -2.17
C TYR A 60 12.68 -3.59 -3.58
N GLY A 61 13.92 -3.16 -3.72
CA GLY A 61 14.41 -2.63 -4.99
C GLY A 61 14.13 -3.49 -6.19
N ASP A 62 14.27 -4.82 -6.04
CA ASP A 62 14.06 -5.74 -7.14
C ASP A 62 12.65 -6.31 -7.17
N ARG A 63 11.80 -5.90 -6.25
CA ARG A 63 10.50 -6.52 -6.08
C ARG A 63 9.32 -5.61 -6.33
N ILE A 64 9.54 -4.32 -6.42
CA ILE A 64 8.44 -3.39 -6.57
C ILE A 64 7.71 -3.64 -7.89
N PRO A 65 6.41 -3.34 -7.94
CA PRO A 65 5.59 -2.81 -6.85
C PRO A 65 5.21 -3.91 -5.85
N VAL A 66 5.15 -3.54 -4.58
CA VAL A 66 4.79 -4.47 -3.51
C VAL A 66 3.68 -3.85 -2.68
N LEU A 67 2.63 -4.63 -2.43
CA LEU A 67 1.54 -4.20 -1.57
C LEU A 67 1.74 -4.84 -0.21
N ARG A 68 1.74 -4.02 0.83
CA ARG A 68 1.98 -4.51 2.18
C ARG A 68 0.84 -4.12 3.10
N ASP A 69 0.44 -5.06 3.93
CA ASP A 69 -0.51 -4.81 4.99
C ASP A 69 0.30 -4.51 6.25
N ALA A 70 0.35 -3.25 6.65
CA ALA A 70 1.19 -2.85 7.77
C ALA A 70 0.71 -3.43 9.10
N ALA A 71 -0.56 -3.78 9.18
CA ALA A 71 -1.08 -4.35 10.43
C ALA A 71 -0.56 -5.76 10.67
N THR A 72 -0.38 -6.53 9.62
CA THR A 72 0.06 -7.93 9.76
C THR A 72 1.47 -8.16 9.27
N GLY A 73 2.00 -7.26 8.46
CA GLY A 73 3.29 -7.45 7.85
C GLY A 73 3.26 -8.31 6.60
N ARG A 74 2.09 -8.77 6.18
CA ARG A 74 1.97 -9.59 4.98
C ARG A 74 2.20 -8.73 3.74
N GLU A 75 2.76 -9.34 2.72
CA GLU A 75 3.09 -8.64 1.49
C GLU A 75 2.61 -9.41 0.29
N LEU A 76 2.23 -8.69 -0.75
CA LEU A 76 1.83 -9.25 -2.02
C LEU A 76 2.71 -8.61 -3.08
N GLY A 77 3.53 -9.42 -3.73
CA GLY A 77 4.46 -8.92 -4.73
C GLY A 77 3.91 -9.00 -6.13
N TRP A 78 4.41 -8.12 -6.97
CA TRP A 78 4.03 -8.08 -8.38
C TRP A 78 4.53 -9.33 -9.11
N PRO A 79 3.78 -9.88 -10.06
CA PRO A 79 2.50 -9.37 -10.53
C PRO A 79 1.32 -9.87 -9.70
N PHE A 80 0.30 -9.05 -9.60
CA PHE A 80 -0.93 -9.44 -8.95
C PHE A 80 -2.10 -8.82 -9.71
N GLY A 81 -3.24 -9.48 -9.66
CA GLY A 81 -4.45 -8.97 -10.30
C GLY A 81 -5.46 -8.54 -9.26
N PRO A 82 -6.60 -7.98 -9.72
CA PRO A 82 -7.62 -7.50 -8.79
C PRO A 82 -8.15 -8.57 -7.85
N ASP A 83 -8.33 -9.79 -8.33
CA ASP A 83 -8.84 -10.85 -7.48
C ASP A 83 -7.86 -11.20 -6.37
N GLU A 84 -6.58 -11.22 -6.70
CA GLU A 84 -5.56 -11.49 -5.71
C GLU A 84 -5.52 -10.41 -4.65
N VAL A 85 -5.67 -9.16 -5.07
CA VAL A 85 -5.69 -8.04 -4.14
C VAL A 85 -6.90 -8.17 -3.22
N LYS A 86 -8.06 -8.50 -3.78
CA LYS A 86 -9.26 -8.64 -2.97
C LYS A 86 -9.10 -9.73 -1.93
N ARG A 87 -8.51 -10.86 -2.32
CA ARG A 87 -8.28 -11.94 -1.37
C ARG A 87 -7.26 -11.54 -0.32
N PHE A 88 -6.23 -10.82 -0.72
CA PHE A 88 -5.21 -10.38 0.19
C PHE A 88 -5.80 -9.49 1.29
N ILE A 89 -6.63 -8.54 0.88
CA ILE A 89 -7.28 -7.65 1.82
C ILE A 89 -8.29 -8.39 2.68
N GLY A 90 -9.09 -9.23 2.05
CA GLY A 90 -10.15 -9.92 2.77
C GLY A 90 -9.63 -10.96 3.76
N ALA A 91 -8.45 -11.51 3.48
CA ALA A 91 -7.89 -12.51 4.37
C ALA A 91 -7.29 -11.90 5.63
N GLY A 92 -7.00 -10.62 5.55
CA GLY A 92 -6.42 -9.97 6.70
C GLY A 92 -7.38 -9.89 7.84
#